data_f7b64becf5957d495e86d07360a6bf33
#
_entry.id   f7b64becf5957d495e86d07360a6bf33
#
_cell.length_a   1.000
_cell.length_b   1.000
_cell.length_c   1.000
_cell.angle_alpha   90.00
_cell.angle_beta   90.00
_cell.angle_gamma   90.00
#
_symmetry.space_group_name_H-M   'P 1'
#
loop_
_entity.id
_entity.type
_entity.pdbx_description
1 polymer ?
#
loop_
_entity_poly.entity_id
_entity_poly.type
_entity_poly.pdbx_seq_one_letter_code
_entity_poly.pdbx_strand_id
1 'polypeptide(L)'
;MNKRETQLWLEYCYPTTIIKDRYQGSYSGGKWLAFPTDYYQVPKDIDSGDIECMMFWESYTECVGKGNTVEEAFSDLVLKMKRIYDTR
;
A
#
# COMPACT_ATOMS: atom_id res chain seq x y z
N MET A 1 -9.91 -13.37 5.46
CA MET A 1 -9.06 -13.65 4.29
C MET A 1 -9.13 -15.14 4.00
N ASN A 2 -9.38 -15.52 2.74
CA ASN A 2 -9.46 -16.93 2.37
C ASN A 2 -8.06 -17.52 2.09
N LYS A 3 -8.00 -18.84 1.87
CA LYS A 3 -6.75 -19.55 1.63
C LYS A 3 -5.96 -19.01 0.45
N ARG A 4 -6.65 -18.68 -0.64
CA ARG A 4 -6.03 -18.13 -1.85
C ARG A 4 -5.41 -16.77 -1.61
N GLU A 5 -6.11 -15.89 -0.91
CA GLU A 5 -5.60 -14.56 -0.58
C GLU A 5 -4.38 -14.65 0.33
N THR A 6 -4.40 -15.53 1.31
CA THR A 6 -3.26 -15.77 2.19
C THR A 6 -2.05 -16.23 1.39
N GLN A 7 -2.24 -17.14 0.45
CA GLN A 7 -1.17 -17.65 -0.39
C GLN A 7 -0.59 -16.56 -1.29
N LEU A 8 -1.45 -15.75 -1.90
CA LEU A 8 -1.01 -14.63 -2.72
C LEU A 8 -0.25 -13.59 -1.91
N TRP A 9 -0.73 -13.33 -0.69
CA TRP A 9 -0.04 -12.42 0.21
C TRP A 9 1.37 -12.90 0.54
N LEU A 10 1.50 -14.18 0.89
CA LEU A 10 2.80 -14.76 1.21
C LEU A 10 3.77 -14.73 0.03
N GLU A 11 3.27 -14.94 -1.18
CA GLU A 11 4.12 -14.95 -2.37
C GLU A 11 4.55 -13.57 -2.84
N TYR A 12 3.66 -12.57 -2.78
CA TYR A 12 3.88 -11.29 -3.46
C TYR A 12 4.01 -10.09 -2.53
N CYS A 13 3.47 -10.17 -1.34
CA CYS A 13 3.35 -8.99 -0.47
C CYS A 13 4.09 -9.10 0.86
N TYR A 14 4.53 -10.28 1.24
CA TYR A 14 5.18 -10.46 2.54
C TYR A 14 6.64 -10.00 2.48
N PRO A 15 7.12 -9.26 3.49
CA PRO A 15 6.35 -8.69 4.60
C PRO A 15 5.48 -7.53 4.17
N THR A 16 4.44 -7.23 4.95
CA THR A 16 3.52 -6.13 4.66
C THR A 16 3.41 -5.21 5.86
N THR A 17 3.45 -3.91 5.61
CA THR A 17 3.21 -2.88 6.62
C THR A 17 1.95 -2.12 6.27
N ILE A 18 1.02 -2.01 7.21
CA ILE A 18 -0.22 -1.27 7.03
C ILE A 18 -0.23 -0.10 8.00
N ILE A 19 -0.38 1.10 7.46
CA ILE A 19 -0.38 2.32 8.26
C ILE A 19 -1.58 3.19 7.92
N LYS A 20 -1.95 4.04 8.88
CA LYS A 20 -3.01 5.02 8.66
C LYS A 20 -2.42 6.24 7.96
N ASP A 21 -3.08 6.73 6.91
CA ASP A 21 -2.61 7.91 6.21
C ASP A 21 -2.76 9.15 7.10
N ARG A 22 -1.67 9.88 7.26
CA ARG A 22 -1.64 11.12 8.04
C ARG A 22 -2.65 12.16 7.53
N TYR A 23 -2.84 12.23 6.24
CA TYR A 23 -3.72 13.21 5.60
C TYR A 23 -5.07 12.63 5.22
N GLN A 24 -5.42 11.48 5.76
CA GLN A 24 -6.72 10.82 5.63
C GLN A 24 -7.15 10.59 4.18
N GLY A 25 -6.18 10.38 3.30
CA GLY A 25 -6.44 10.08 1.90
C GLY A 25 -6.43 11.28 0.96
N SER A 26 -6.13 12.49 1.47
CA SER A 26 -6.13 13.70 0.64
C SER A 26 -5.17 13.61 -0.55
N TYR A 27 -4.01 13.01 -0.36
CA TYR A 27 -3.00 12.85 -1.41
C TYR A 27 -2.90 11.43 -1.93
N SER A 28 -3.07 10.45 -1.05
CA SER A 28 -2.89 9.04 -1.39
C SER A 28 -4.12 8.39 -2.02
N GLY A 29 -5.30 8.88 -1.68
CA GLY A 29 -6.56 8.30 -2.14
C GLY A 29 -7.14 7.23 -1.22
N GLY A 30 -6.54 6.99 -0.05
CA GLY A 30 -7.05 6.04 0.93
C GLY A 30 -6.69 6.41 2.35
N LYS A 31 -7.57 6.12 3.28
CA LYS A 31 -7.33 6.39 4.72
C LYS A 31 -6.31 5.42 5.31
N TRP A 32 -6.20 4.23 4.76
CA TRP A 32 -5.22 3.22 5.16
C TRP A 32 -4.36 2.85 3.97
N LEU A 33 -3.08 2.58 4.23
CA LEU A 33 -2.09 2.30 3.20
C LEU A 33 -1.37 1.00 3.54
N ALA A 34 -1.23 0.11 2.55
CA ALA A 34 -0.54 -1.16 2.71
C ALA A 34 0.68 -1.19 1.79
N PHE A 35 1.86 -1.41 2.36
CA PHE A 35 3.14 -1.46 1.66
C PHE A 35 3.68 -2.89 1.67
N PRO A 36 4.18 -3.41 0.53
CA PRO A 36 4.74 -4.77 0.46
C PRO A 36 6.19 -4.79 0.94
N THR A 37 6.43 -4.25 2.12
CA THR A 37 7.77 -4.15 2.71
C THR A 37 7.65 -4.02 4.22
N ASP A 38 8.79 -4.18 4.93
CA ASP A 38 8.77 -3.97 6.37
C ASP A 38 8.71 -2.47 6.71
N TYR A 39 8.42 -2.19 7.97
CA TYR A 39 8.20 -0.82 8.45
C TYR A 39 9.39 0.11 8.16
N TYR A 40 10.60 -0.41 8.28
CA TYR A 40 11.81 0.42 8.13
C TYR A 40 12.05 0.85 6.68
N GLN A 41 11.46 0.16 5.73
CA GLN A 41 11.61 0.47 4.31
C GLN A 41 10.46 1.30 3.74
N VAL A 42 9.43 1.55 4.54
CA VAL A 42 8.33 2.42 4.13
C VAL A 42 8.87 3.84 3.91
N PRO A 43 8.61 4.46 2.75
CA PRO A 43 9.12 5.80 2.47
C PRO A 43 8.62 6.83 3.49
N LYS A 44 9.54 7.62 4.03
CA LYS A 44 9.21 8.61 5.05
C LYS A 44 8.47 9.82 4.50
N ASP A 45 8.49 10.02 3.20
CA ASP A 45 7.83 11.13 2.55
C ASP A 45 6.31 11.13 2.76
N ILE A 46 5.73 9.95 3.04
CA ILE A 46 4.29 9.84 3.30
C ILE A 46 3.89 10.53 4.61
N ASP A 47 4.80 10.67 5.56
CA ASP A 47 4.57 11.33 6.84
C ASP A 47 5.24 12.70 6.94
N SER A 48 5.85 13.16 5.85
CA SER A 48 6.53 14.46 5.79
C SER A 48 5.51 15.57 5.54
N GLY A 49 5.97 16.79 5.23
CA GLY A 49 5.10 17.92 4.95
C GLY A 49 4.20 17.69 3.75
N ASP A 50 3.22 18.58 3.56
CA ASP A 50 2.21 18.44 2.51
C ASP A 50 2.81 18.32 1.10
N ILE A 51 3.82 19.12 0.81
CA ILE A 51 4.43 19.14 -0.53
C ILE A 51 5.16 17.83 -0.81
N GLU A 52 5.95 17.35 0.11
CA GLU A 52 6.70 16.10 -0.02
C GLU A 52 5.75 14.91 -0.17
N CYS A 53 4.71 14.88 0.63
CA CYS A 53 3.69 13.82 0.57
C CYS A 53 2.96 13.84 -0.77
N MET A 54 2.54 15.01 -1.24
CA MET A 54 1.87 15.16 -2.52
C MET A 54 2.76 14.67 -3.67
N MET A 55 4.03 15.09 -3.68
CA MET A 55 4.97 14.68 -4.73
C MET A 55 5.22 13.18 -4.71
N PHE A 56 5.32 12.57 -3.53
CA PHE A 56 5.46 11.12 -3.41
C PHE A 56 4.28 10.40 -4.09
N TRP A 57 3.05 10.81 -3.78
CA TRP A 57 1.86 10.14 -4.32
C TRP A 57 1.63 10.39 -5.81
N GLU A 58 2.19 11.44 -6.37
CA GLU A 58 2.19 11.66 -7.81
C GLU A 58 3.10 10.66 -8.55
N SER A 59 4.15 10.19 -7.88
CA SER A 59 5.16 9.33 -8.49
C SER A 59 5.02 7.85 -8.16
N TYR A 60 4.43 7.50 -7.01
CA TYR A 60 4.45 6.14 -6.47
C TYR A 60 3.06 5.67 -6.07
N THR A 61 2.36 5.01 -6.95
CA THR A 61 1.02 4.50 -6.62
C THR A 61 0.83 3.02 -6.94
N GLU A 62 1.68 2.43 -7.77
CA GLU A 62 1.44 1.09 -8.31
C GLU A 62 1.59 -0.03 -7.28
N CYS A 63 2.48 0.12 -6.31
CA CYS A 63 2.82 -0.93 -5.35
C CYS A 63 2.26 -0.67 -3.96
N VAL A 64 1.32 0.26 -3.82
CA VAL A 64 0.75 0.60 -2.52
C VAL A 64 -0.75 0.33 -2.52
N GLY A 65 -1.20 -0.52 -1.59
CA GLY A 65 -2.62 -0.77 -1.41
C GLY A 65 -3.28 0.38 -0.67
N LYS A 66 -4.48 0.76 -1.08
CA LYS A 66 -5.22 1.89 -0.53
C LYS A 66 -6.65 1.49 -0.23
N GLY A 67 -7.18 1.97 0.89
CA GLY A 67 -8.57 1.71 1.24
C GLY A 67 -9.01 2.55 2.42
N ASN A 68 -10.30 2.54 2.67
CA ASN A 68 -10.90 3.24 3.81
C ASN A 68 -10.85 2.40 5.09
N THR A 69 -10.52 1.13 4.96
CA THR A 69 -10.31 0.20 6.07
C THR A 69 -9.00 -0.55 5.86
N VAL A 70 -8.49 -1.17 6.92
CA VAL A 70 -7.30 -2.01 6.85
C VAL A 70 -7.50 -3.14 5.85
N GLU A 71 -8.66 -3.78 5.87
CA GLU A 71 -8.96 -4.89 4.97
C GLU A 71 -9.00 -4.46 3.50
N GLU A 72 -9.59 -3.30 3.22
CA GLU A 72 -9.62 -2.75 1.86
C GLU A 72 -8.23 -2.43 1.36
N ALA A 73 -7.39 -1.81 2.19
CA ALA A 73 -6.02 -1.50 1.81
C ALA A 73 -5.20 -2.76 1.54
N PHE A 74 -5.37 -3.77 2.38
CA PHE A 74 -4.69 -5.06 2.22
C PHE A 74 -5.13 -5.75 0.93
N SER A 75 -6.43 -5.84 0.68
CA SER A 75 -6.97 -6.47 -0.53
C SER A 75 -6.52 -5.75 -1.80
N ASP A 76 -6.49 -4.42 -1.77
CA ASP A 76 -6.02 -3.61 -2.89
C ASP A 76 -4.54 -3.89 -3.17
N LEU A 77 -3.71 -4.01 -2.13
CA LEU A 77 -2.30 -4.35 -2.28
C LEU A 77 -2.13 -5.72 -2.96
N VAL A 78 -2.84 -6.73 -2.48
CA VAL A 78 -2.74 -8.08 -3.03
C VAL A 78 -3.12 -8.08 -4.52
N LEU A 79 -4.19 -7.39 -4.89
CA LEU A 79 -4.62 -7.29 -6.28
C LEU A 79 -3.59 -6.59 -7.15
N LYS A 80 -3.02 -5.50 -6.66
CA LYS A 80 -2.01 -4.74 -7.39
C LYS A 80 -0.73 -5.53 -7.60
N MET A 81 -0.26 -6.20 -6.57
CA MET A 81 0.96 -7.00 -6.66
C MET A 81 0.77 -8.21 -7.56
N LYS A 82 -0.39 -8.87 -7.48
CA LYS A 82 -0.71 -9.98 -8.38
C LYS A 82 -0.69 -9.51 -9.84
N ARG A 83 -1.29 -8.36 -10.12
CA ARG A 83 -1.33 -7.79 -11.46
C ARG A 83 0.07 -7.48 -12.00
N ILE A 84 0.93 -6.91 -11.16
CA ILE A 84 2.31 -6.59 -11.52
C ILE A 84 3.09 -7.87 -11.88
N TYR A 85 2.99 -8.90 -11.05
CA TYR A 85 3.69 -10.16 -11.28
C TYR A 85 3.13 -10.93 -12.48
N ASP A 86 1.82 -10.89 -12.70
CA ASP A 86 1.18 -11.60 -13.81
C ASP A 86 1.52 -10.99 -15.18
N THR A 87 1.92 -9.71 -15.22
CA THR A 87 2.29 -9.03 -16.47
C THR A 87 3.77 -9.12 -16.81
N ARG A 88 4.55 -9.76 -15.96
CA ARG A 88 5.97 -10.03 -16.22
C ARG A 88 6.13 -11.40 -16.85
#